data_3581c6d32a6b94ebc6f21e20b1c37b1f
#
_entry.id   3581c6d32a6b94ebc6f21e20b1c37b1f
#
_cell.length_a   1.000
_cell.length_b   1.000
_cell.length_c   1.000
_cell.angle_alpha   90.00
_cell.angle_beta   90.00
_cell.angle_gamma   90.00
#
_symmetry.space_group_name_H-M   'P 1'
#
loop_
_entity.id
_entity.type
_entity.pdbx_description
1 polymer ?
#
loop_
_entity_poly.entity_id
_entity_poly.type
_entity_poly.pdbx_seq_one_letter_code
_entity_poly.pdbx_strand_id
1 'polypeptide(L)'
;MSRTTVATIHLGALRHNLARVKAMAGSARVMAVVKADAYGHGLERVARALDEEAEAFAVAAIADGLRLRAAGHRQRIVVLSGPDTPSDIAEMQRLRLEALIHHDAQLPWLAKADPARGPLRVWIKVDTGMHRLGFPPGRARDVHATVLAMPAIDPDVGLMTHFASSEEFDGRDTAVQIARFKEATSGLHGPRALSNSAAVLGWPDARGDWVRTGGLLYGLSVVEGRSGADFGFRPAMSLTTRLVAINHLAKGERVGYNGTYVCPEDMAVGVAAIGYGDGYPRSAVAGTPVHVNGRLAPLVGRVSMDLITLDLRQVPDARVGDRVTLWGDGLPVEAVAASAGTISYDLTCGMTRRVLFVEDEA
;
A
#
# COMPACT_ATOMS: atom_id res chain seq x y z
N MET A 1 21.86 1.13 -22.89
CA MET A 1 21.92 -0.12 -22.09
C MET A 1 20.81 -0.06 -21.07
N SER A 2 19.88 -1.01 -21.10
CA SER A 2 18.83 -1.13 -20.09
C SER A 2 19.46 -1.46 -18.73
N ARG A 3 19.04 -0.78 -17.66
CA ARG A 3 19.41 -1.17 -16.29
C ARG A 3 18.97 -2.60 -16.02
N THR A 4 19.73 -3.29 -15.20
CA THR A 4 19.48 -4.70 -14.83
C THR A 4 18.52 -4.81 -13.63
N THR A 5 18.06 -3.67 -13.07
CA THR A 5 17.15 -3.63 -11.94
C THR A 5 15.70 -3.84 -12.43
N VAL A 6 15.06 -4.86 -11.91
CA VAL A 6 13.73 -5.32 -12.33
C VAL A 6 12.82 -5.46 -11.11
N ALA A 7 11.64 -4.87 -11.17
CA ALA A 7 10.51 -5.14 -10.29
C ALA A 7 9.56 -6.09 -11.02
N THR A 8 9.49 -7.32 -10.57
CA THR A 8 8.54 -8.31 -11.07
C THR A 8 7.26 -8.23 -10.25
N ILE A 9 6.13 -7.98 -10.92
CA ILE A 9 4.81 -7.94 -10.30
C ILE A 9 4.10 -9.27 -10.53
N HIS A 10 3.81 -9.97 -9.44
CA HIS A 10 3.20 -11.30 -9.44
C HIS A 10 1.68 -11.19 -9.41
N LEU A 11 1.03 -11.29 -10.57
CA LEU A 11 -0.41 -11.10 -10.73
C LEU A 11 -1.21 -12.21 -10.02
N GLY A 12 -0.70 -13.44 -10.04
CA GLY A 12 -1.28 -14.56 -9.28
C GLY A 12 -1.26 -14.34 -7.76
N ALA A 13 -0.20 -13.68 -7.24
CA ALA A 13 -0.14 -13.32 -5.83
C ALA A 13 -1.21 -12.29 -5.45
N LEU A 14 -1.49 -11.29 -6.31
CA LEU A 14 -2.57 -10.32 -6.09
C LEU A 14 -3.94 -10.99 -5.99
N ARG A 15 -4.26 -11.91 -6.91
CA ARG A 15 -5.51 -12.68 -6.89
C ARG A 15 -5.61 -13.56 -5.65
N HIS A 16 -4.54 -14.29 -5.32
CA HIS A 16 -4.48 -15.09 -4.09
C HIS A 16 -4.74 -14.23 -2.84
N ASN A 17 -4.10 -13.07 -2.77
CA ASN A 17 -4.22 -12.17 -1.62
C ASN A 17 -5.64 -11.60 -1.50
N LEU A 18 -6.27 -11.21 -2.60
CA LEU A 18 -7.66 -10.75 -2.60
C LEU A 18 -8.61 -11.87 -2.14
N ALA A 19 -8.46 -13.09 -2.67
CA ALA A 19 -9.26 -14.23 -2.26
C ALA A 19 -9.10 -14.53 -0.75
N ARG A 20 -7.87 -14.42 -0.23
CA ARG A 20 -7.61 -14.60 1.20
C ARG A 20 -8.28 -13.50 2.05
N VAL A 21 -8.21 -12.23 1.62
CA VAL A 21 -8.92 -11.13 2.30
C VAL A 21 -10.42 -11.40 2.31
N LYS A 22 -11.02 -11.81 1.18
CA LYS A 22 -12.45 -12.16 1.10
C LYS A 22 -12.83 -13.26 2.08
N ALA A 23 -12.02 -14.32 2.18
CA ALA A 23 -12.25 -15.39 3.14
C ALA A 23 -12.22 -14.88 4.61
N MET A 24 -11.33 -13.94 4.93
CA MET A 24 -11.25 -13.33 6.28
C MET A 24 -12.37 -12.32 6.53
N ALA A 25 -12.82 -11.62 5.50
CA ALA A 25 -13.90 -10.63 5.59
C ALA A 25 -15.27 -11.27 5.84
N GLY A 26 -15.45 -12.56 5.54
CA GLY A 26 -16.72 -13.28 5.70
C GLY A 26 -17.77 -12.75 4.73
N SER A 27 -18.87 -12.20 5.23
CA SER A 27 -19.95 -11.62 4.41
C SER A 27 -19.68 -10.17 3.97
N ALA A 28 -18.65 -9.52 4.51
CA ALA A 28 -18.32 -8.15 4.12
C ALA A 28 -17.69 -8.11 2.71
N ARG A 29 -18.10 -7.13 1.91
CA ARG A 29 -17.50 -6.86 0.60
C ARG A 29 -16.13 -6.24 0.73
N VAL A 30 -15.30 -6.36 -0.29
CA VAL A 30 -13.92 -5.89 -0.27
C VAL A 30 -13.72 -4.70 -1.22
N MET A 31 -13.24 -3.58 -0.69
CA MET A 31 -12.67 -2.49 -1.48
C MET A 31 -11.18 -2.73 -1.63
N ALA A 32 -10.75 -3.01 -2.85
CA ALA A 32 -9.34 -3.12 -3.20
C ALA A 32 -8.71 -1.71 -3.26
N VAL A 33 -7.82 -1.38 -2.31
CA VAL A 33 -7.19 -0.05 -2.25
C VAL A 33 -5.98 -0.01 -3.17
N VAL A 34 -6.10 0.74 -4.27
CA VAL A 34 -5.11 0.82 -5.36
C VAL A 34 -4.52 2.23 -5.52
N LYS A 35 -4.59 3.05 -4.49
CA LYS A 35 -3.97 4.39 -4.45
C LYS A 35 -2.44 4.33 -4.54
N ALA A 36 -1.79 5.48 -4.80
CA ALA A 36 -0.35 5.62 -4.94
C ALA A 36 0.22 4.65 -5.98
N ASP A 37 -0.38 4.65 -7.18
CA ASP A 37 -0.06 3.74 -8.28
C ASP A 37 -0.10 2.26 -7.85
N ALA A 38 -1.18 1.88 -7.12
CA ALA A 38 -1.35 0.57 -6.51
C ALA A 38 -0.16 0.19 -5.60
N TYR A 39 0.18 1.08 -4.65
CA TYR A 39 1.33 0.91 -3.75
C TYR A 39 2.64 0.66 -4.51
N GLY A 40 2.81 1.34 -5.65
CA GLY A 40 3.98 1.21 -6.52
C GLY A 40 3.97 -0.01 -7.44
N HIS A 41 2.89 -0.79 -7.50
CA HIS A 41 2.77 -1.98 -8.35
C HIS A 41 2.20 -1.68 -9.75
N GLY A 42 1.73 -0.45 -10.00
CA GLY A 42 1.11 -0.03 -11.25
C GLY A 42 -0.42 -0.14 -11.22
N LEU A 43 -1.10 1.02 -11.22
CA LEU A 43 -2.56 1.13 -11.03
C LEU A 43 -3.36 0.27 -12.01
N GLU A 44 -3.14 0.46 -13.31
CA GLU A 44 -3.89 -0.24 -14.36
C GLU A 44 -3.58 -1.74 -14.39
N ARG A 45 -2.33 -2.11 -14.10
CA ARG A 45 -1.89 -3.51 -14.03
C ARG A 45 -2.60 -4.25 -12.93
N VAL A 46 -2.60 -3.69 -11.72
CA VAL A 46 -3.26 -4.29 -10.56
C VAL A 46 -4.77 -4.33 -10.74
N ALA A 47 -5.37 -3.23 -11.23
CA ALA A 47 -6.81 -3.20 -11.49
C ALA A 47 -7.22 -4.26 -12.52
N ARG A 48 -6.46 -4.43 -13.61
CA ARG A 48 -6.70 -5.47 -14.61
C ARG A 48 -6.58 -6.88 -14.01
N ALA A 49 -5.57 -7.12 -13.17
CA ALA A 49 -5.39 -8.43 -12.52
C ALA A 49 -6.54 -8.81 -11.57
N LEU A 50 -7.24 -7.81 -11.02
CA LEU A 50 -8.32 -7.98 -10.04
C LEU A 50 -9.72 -7.71 -10.62
N ASP A 51 -9.85 -7.42 -11.91
CA ASP A 51 -11.08 -6.89 -12.54
C ASP A 51 -12.30 -7.77 -12.32
N GLU A 52 -12.15 -9.08 -12.45
CA GLU A 52 -13.26 -10.04 -12.30
C GLU A 52 -13.63 -10.28 -10.83
N GLU A 53 -12.71 -10.02 -9.90
CA GLU A 53 -12.87 -10.42 -8.51
C GLU A 53 -13.09 -9.23 -7.57
N ALA A 54 -12.64 -8.02 -7.94
CA ALA A 54 -12.79 -6.84 -7.10
C ALA A 54 -14.21 -6.28 -7.15
N GLU A 55 -14.84 -6.15 -5.99
CA GLU A 55 -16.19 -5.58 -5.86
C GLU A 55 -16.19 -4.06 -5.91
N ALA A 56 -15.08 -3.45 -5.49
CA ALA A 56 -14.82 -2.02 -5.61
C ALA A 56 -13.31 -1.75 -5.59
N PHE A 57 -12.90 -0.68 -6.26
CA PHE A 57 -11.59 -0.08 -6.08
C PHE A 57 -11.67 1.15 -5.18
N ALA A 58 -10.60 1.44 -4.45
CA ALA A 58 -10.48 2.67 -3.67
C ALA A 58 -9.16 3.37 -4.02
N VAL A 59 -9.25 4.63 -4.41
CA VAL A 59 -8.14 5.49 -4.83
C VAL A 59 -8.03 6.70 -3.93
N ALA A 60 -6.91 7.43 -4.00
CA ALA A 60 -6.76 8.67 -3.23
C ALA A 60 -7.34 9.87 -4.01
N ALA A 61 -7.09 9.96 -5.30
CA ALA A 61 -7.41 11.11 -6.13
C ALA A 61 -8.38 10.77 -7.28
N ILE A 62 -9.12 11.78 -7.73
CA ILE A 62 -10.02 11.67 -8.90
C ILE A 62 -9.24 11.28 -10.17
N ALA A 63 -8.00 11.76 -10.31
CA ALA A 63 -7.13 11.43 -11.43
C ALA A 63 -6.89 9.91 -11.56
N ASP A 64 -6.72 9.19 -10.44
CA ASP A 64 -6.59 7.73 -10.46
C ASP A 64 -7.92 7.07 -10.86
N GLY A 65 -9.05 7.61 -10.40
CA GLY A 65 -10.38 7.17 -10.83
C GLY A 65 -10.60 7.36 -12.33
N LEU A 66 -10.14 8.49 -12.89
CA LEU A 66 -10.17 8.75 -14.32
C LEU A 66 -9.33 7.71 -15.10
N ARG A 67 -8.10 7.41 -14.63
CA ARG A 67 -7.23 6.39 -15.24
C ARG A 67 -7.93 5.04 -15.29
N LEU A 68 -8.54 4.62 -14.17
CA LEU A 68 -9.29 3.36 -14.11
C LEU A 68 -10.49 3.34 -15.07
N ARG A 69 -11.26 4.44 -15.16
CA ARG A 69 -12.38 4.52 -16.12
C ARG A 69 -11.90 4.52 -17.56
N ALA A 70 -10.79 5.21 -17.86
CA ALA A 70 -10.18 5.20 -19.20
C ALA A 70 -9.65 3.82 -19.59
N ALA A 71 -9.17 3.02 -18.63
CA ALA A 71 -8.78 1.62 -18.81
C ALA A 71 -9.96 0.65 -18.95
N GLY A 72 -11.22 1.12 -18.82
CA GLY A 72 -12.43 0.32 -19.04
C GLY A 72 -13.04 -0.29 -17.80
N HIS A 73 -12.47 -0.10 -16.61
CA HIS A 73 -12.98 -0.65 -15.36
C HIS A 73 -14.33 -0.04 -14.99
N ARG A 74 -15.32 -0.88 -14.68
CA ARG A 74 -16.73 -0.49 -14.42
C ARG A 74 -17.15 -0.65 -12.96
N GLN A 75 -16.35 -1.30 -12.12
CA GLN A 75 -16.58 -1.50 -10.70
C GLN A 75 -16.82 -0.17 -9.98
N ARG A 76 -17.34 -0.23 -8.77
CA ARG A 76 -17.39 0.92 -7.86
C ARG A 76 -15.98 1.46 -7.64
N ILE A 77 -15.81 2.78 -7.66
CA ILE A 77 -14.53 3.44 -7.37
C ILE A 77 -14.78 4.51 -6.32
N VAL A 78 -14.19 4.33 -5.15
CA VAL A 78 -14.29 5.27 -4.01
C VAL A 78 -13.06 6.16 -3.99
N VAL A 79 -13.26 7.48 -3.99
CA VAL A 79 -12.18 8.48 -3.83
C VAL A 79 -12.04 8.80 -2.35
N LEU A 80 -10.98 8.25 -1.72
CA LEU A 80 -10.79 8.30 -0.27
C LEU A 80 -10.40 9.66 0.30
N SER A 81 -9.92 10.59 -0.54
CA SER A 81 -9.67 11.99 -0.15
C SER A 81 -10.89 12.88 -0.37
N GLY A 82 -11.91 12.38 -1.10
CA GLY A 82 -13.08 13.15 -1.49
C GLY A 82 -12.78 14.19 -2.57
N PRO A 83 -13.70 15.14 -2.80
CA PRO A 83 -13.49 16.28 -3.70
C PRO A 83 -12.55 17.31 -3.06
N ASP A 84 -11.61 17.84 -3.83
CA ASP A 84 -10.69 18.92 -3.42
C ASP A 84 -11.24 20.30 -3.78
N THR A 85 -12.13 20.36 -4.78
CA THR A 85 -12.75 21.59 -5.29
C THR A 85 -14.25 21.40 -5.61
N PRO A 86 -15.04 22.48 -5.69
CA PRO A 86 -16.46 22.37 -6.07
C PRO A 86 -16.69 21.77 -7.47
N SER A 87 -15.73 21.94 -8.42
CA SER A 87 -15.82 21.39 -9.77
C SER A 87 -15.70 19.87 -9.82
N ASP A 88 -15.07 19.29 -8.83
CA ASP A 88 -14.84 17.84 -8.75
C ASP A 88 -16.14 17.04 -8.64
N ILE A 89 -17.19 17.64 -8.06
CA ILE A 89 -18.50 16.99 -7.93
C ILE A 89 -19.06 16.61 -9.31
N ALA A 90 -19.02 17.53 -10.27
CA ALA A 90 -19.50 17.25 -11.62
C ALA A 90 -18.66 16.17 -12.32
N GLU A 91 -17.34 16.17 -12.07
CA GLU A 91 -16.42 15.16 -12.63
C GLU A 91 -16.65 13.79 -11.98
N MET A 92 -16.84 13.74 -10.67
CA MET A 92 -17.19 12.50 -9.96
C MET A 92 -18.50 11.89 -10.46
N GLN A 93 -19.53 12.70 -10.71
CA GLN A 93 -20.76 12.23 -11.32
C GLN A 93 -20.52 11.70 -12.75
N ARG A 94 -19.79 12.45 -13.58
CA ARG A 94 -19.46 12.05 -14.96
C ARG A 94 -18.73 10.71 -15.03
N LEU A 95 -17.79 10.51 -14.11
CA LEU A 95 -16.97 9.29 -14.02
C LEU A 95 -17.62 8.20 -13.17
N ARG A 96 -18.79 8.44 -12.57
CA ARG A 96 -19.45 7.53 -11.62
C ARG A 96 -18.50 7.09 -10.51
N LEU A 97 -17.78 8.06 -9.91
CA LEU A 97 -16.94 7.87 -8.73
C LEU A 97 -17.78 8.12 -7.48
N GLU A 98 -17.39 7.50 -6.38
CA GLU A 98 -18.00 7.70 -5.07
C GLU A 98 -17.19 8.71 -4.26
N ALA A 99 -17.86 9.69 -3.66
CA ALA A 99 -17.21 10.76 -2.92
C ALA A 99 -17.14 10.44 -1.42
N LEU A 100 -15.95 10.49 -0.83
CA LEU A 100 -15.80 10.52 0.62
C LEU A 100 -15.87 11.97 1.11
N ILE A 101 -16.82 12.28 2.02
CA ILE A 101 -16.99 13.60 2.61
C ILE A 101 -16.51 13.57 4.06
N HIS A 102 -15.70 14.56 4.44
CA HIS A 102 -14.99 14.56 5.71
C HIS A 102 -14.89 15.93 6.38
N HIS A 103 -15.43 16.99 5.76
CA HIS A 103 -15.36 18.35 6.27
C HIS A 103 -16.59 19.18 5.83
N ASP A 104 -17.02 20.12 6.69
CA ASP A 104 -18.19 20.97 6.44
C ASP A 104 -18.08 21.79 5.14
N ALA A 105 -16.89 22.22 4.74
CA ALA A 105 -16.67 22.95 3.49
C ALA A 105 -17.07 22.16 2.23
N GLN A 106 -17.14 20.82 2.30
CA GLN A 106 -17.53 19.98 1.17
C GLN A 106 -19.06 19.86 1.02
N LEU A 107 -19.84 20.14 2.07
CA LEU A 107 -21.30 20.04 2.02
C LEU A 107 -21.93 21.00 1.01
N PRO A 108 -21.55 22.31 0.94
CA PRO A 108 -22.02 23.20 -0.11
C PRO A 108 -21.58 22.81 -1.53
N TRP A 109 -20.44 22.12 -1.66
CA TRP A 109 -20.00 21.59 -2.98
C TRP A 109 -20.90 20.43 -3.40
N LEU A 110 -21.16 19.51 -2.47
CA LEU A 110 -22.02 18.35 -2.70
C LEU A 110 -23.45 18.76 -3.10
N ALA A 111 -23.98 19.85 -2.52
CA ALA A 111 -25.27 20.41 -2.88
C ALA A 111 -25.36 20.92 -4.33
N LYS A 112 -24.22 21.07 -5.04
CA LYS A 112 -24.17 21.43 -6.47
C LYS A 112 -24.22 20.20 -7.40
N ALA A 113 -24.33 18.99 -6.86
CA ALA A 113 -24.53 17.81 -7.68
C ALA A 113 -25.82 17.95 -8.51
N ASP A 114 -25.74 17.58 -9.78
CA ASP A 114 -26.83 17.72 -10.75
C ASP A 114 -27.66 16.42 -10.81
N PRO A 115 -28.94 16.45 -10.39
CA PRO A 115 -29.81 15.27 -10.45
C PRO A 115 -29.96 14.68 -11.87
N ALA A 116 -29.81 15.49 -12.90
CA ALA A 116 -29.92 15.06 -14.30
C ALA A 116 -28.73 14.17 -14.73
N ARG A 117 -27.60 14.22 -14.01
CA ARG A 117 -26.42 13.37 -14.24
C ARG A 117 -26.50 12.01 -13.55
N GLY A 118 -27.58 11.76 -12.81
CA GLY A 118 -27.75 10.58 -11.98
C GLY A 118 -27.19 10.73 -10.56
N PRO A 119 -27.53 9.78 -9.66
CA PRO A 119 -27.21 9.90 -8.24
C PRO A 119 -25.70 9.78 -8.00
N LEU A 120 -25.18 10.68 -7.14
CA LEU A 120 -23.82 10.60 -6.63
C LEU A 120 -23.80 9.76 -5.35
N ARG A 121 -23.00 8.70 -5.33
CA ARG A 121 -22.76 7.91 -4.11
C ARG A 121 -21.79 8.62 -3.18
N VAL A 122 -22.14 8.63 -1.90
CA VAL A 122 -21.38 9.36 -0.88
C VAL A 122 -21.06 8.45 0.30
N TRP A 123 -19.84 8.62 0.80
CA TRP A 123 -19.39 8.09 2.08
C TRP A 123 -19.14 9.26 3.04
N ILE A 124 -19.67 9.18 4.24
CA ILE A 124 -19.37 10.14 5.30
C ILE A 124 -18.28 9.54 6.17
N LYS A 125 -17.19 10.28 6.34
CA LYS A 125 -16.11 9.87 7.22
C LYS A 125 -16.31 10.42 8.61
N VAL A 126 -16.27 9.52 9.61
CA VAL A 126 -16.33 9.85 11.04
C VAL A 126 -14.94 9.70 11.64
N ASP A 127 -14.41 10.73 12.27
CA ASP A 127 -13.15 10.67 13.00
C ASP A 127 -13.38 10.12 14.40
N THR A 128 -13.00 8.89 14.60
CA THR A 128 -13.17 8.18 15.87
C THR A 128 -11.94 8.21 16.76
N GLY A 129 -10.84 8.86 16.30
CA GLY A 129 -9.62 8.99 17.10
C GLY A 129 -8.30 8.96 16.31
N MET A 130 -8.35 8.95 14.97
CA MET A 130 -7.14 9.09 14.16
C MET A 130 -6.72 10.55 13.96
N HIS A 131 -7.66 11.49 14.05
CA HIS A 131 -7.46 12.95 13.97
C HIS A 131 -6.74 13.42 12.70
N ARG A 132 -7.12 12.82 11.56
CA ARG A 132 -6.58 13.19 10.24
C ARG A 132 -7.63 13.80 9.34
N LEU A 133 -8.73 13.10 9.11
CA LEU A 133 -9.89 13.52 8.33
C LEU A 133 -11.16 12.91 8.93
N GLY A 134 -12.29 13.61 8.85
CA GLY A 134 -13.59 13.12 9.28
C GLY A 134 -14.32 14.09 10.18
N PHE A 135 -15.64 13.95 10.21
CA PHE A 135 -16.48 14.69 11.15
C PHE A 135 -16.35 14.11 12.57
N PRO A 136 -16.41 14.94 13.62
CA PRO A 136 -16.50 14.44 15.00
C PRO A 136 -17.70 13.49 15.16
N PRO A 137 -17.62 12.45 16.01
CA PRO A 137 -18.70 11.47 16.19
C PRO A 137 -20.06 12.08 16.45
N GLY A 138 -20.14 13.14 17.28
CA GLY A 138 -21.39 13.85 17.59
C GLY A 138 -22.05 14.56 16.41
N ARG A 139 -21.32 14.78 15.29
CA ARG A 139 -21.85 15.41 14.08
C ARG A 139 -22.38 14.39 13.04
N ALA A 140 -22.12 13.09 13.25
CA ALA A 140 -22.41 12.06 12.24
C ALA A 140 -23.89 12.06 11.81
N ARG A 141 -24.82 12.19 12.77
CA ARG A 141 -26.27 12.20 12.51
C ARG A 141 -26.70 13.42 11.70
N ASP A 142 -26.26 14.62 12.07
CA ASP A 142 -26.65 15.87 11.40
C ASP A 142 -26.11 15.92 9.98
N VAL A 143 -24.85 15.53 9.81
CA VAL A 143 -24.21 15.45 8.48
C VAL A 143 -24.92 14.41 7.60
N HIS A 144 -25.25 13.24 8.16
CA HIS A 144 -25.98 12.21 7.42
C HIS A 144 -27.35 12.69 6.96
N ALA A 145 -28.13 13.34 7.85
CA ALA A 145 -29.42 13.91 7.50
C ALA A 145 -29.28 15.03 6.44
N THR A 146 -28.28 15.90 6.56
CA THR A 146 -27.99 16.96 5.60
C THR A 146 -27.68 16.38 4.21
N VAL A 147 -26.86 15.35 4.14
CA VAL A 147 -26.46 14.71 2.87
C VAL A 147 -27.65 13.99 2.23
N LEU A 148 -28.47 13.28 3.01
CA LEU A 148 -29.67 12.59 2.51
C LEU A 148 -30.75 13.54 1.98
N ALA A 149 -30.79 14.78 2.47
CA ALA A 149 -31.76 15.78 1.99
C ALA A 149 -31.40 16.35 0.61
N MET A 150 -30.20 16.05 0.07
CA MET A 150 -29.75 16.56 -1.24
C MET A 150 -30.30 15.70 -2.39
N PRO A 151 -31.01 16.28 -3.39
CA PRO A 151 -31.77 15.51 -4.40
C PRO A 151 -30.91 14.64 -5.32
N ALA A 152 -29.63 15.00 -5.49
CA ALA A 152 -28.71 14.30 -6.39
C ALA A 152 -27.89 13.22 -5.67
N ILE A 153 -28.14 12.94 -4.39
CA ILE A 153 -27.38 11.95 -3.62
C ILE A 153 -28.11 10.61 -3.64
N ASP A 154 -27.32 9.53 -3.82
CA ASP A 154 -27.81 8.16 -3.64
C ASP A 154 -28.23 7.98 -2.16
N PRO A 155 -29.45 7.48 -1.87
CA PRO A 155 -29.93 7.33 -0.50
C PRO A 155 -29.12 6.30 0.32
N ASP A 156 -28.32 5.43 -0.32
CA ASP A 156 -27.44 4.48 0.35
C ASP A 156 -26.12 5.16 0.77
N VAL A 157 -26.22 6.16 1.67
CA VAL A 157 -25.07 6.94 2.16
C VAL A 157 -24.21 6.11 3.08
N GLY A 158 -22.97 5.81 2.66
CA GLY A 158 -22.02 5.01 3.42
C GLY A 158 -21.40 5.76 4.60
N LEU A 159 -21.03 5.01 5.64
CA LEU A 159 -20.38 5.51 6.85
C LEU A 159 -19.00 4.85 6.99
N MET A 160 -17.95 5.65 7.15
CA MET A 160 -16.58 5.17 7.14
C MET A 160 -15.74 5.77 8.28
N THR A 161 -14.83 4.98 8.84
CA THR A 161 -13.75 5.49 9.72
C THR A 161 -12.39 4.94 9.33
N HIS A 162 -11.34 5.28 10.06
CA HIS A 162 -10.01 4.70 9.91
C HIS A 162 -9.34 4.61 11.28
N PHE A 163 -8.68 3.48 11.53
CA PHE A 163 -8.03 3.22 12.80
C PHE A 163 -6.59 3.76 12.81
N ALA A 164 -6.16 4.19 13.99
CA ALA A 164 -4.81 4.71 14.21
C ALA A 164 -3.78 3.59 14.46
N SER A 165 -4.17 2.55 15.24
CA SER A 165 -3.27 1.53 15.78
C SER A 165 -3.87 0.11 15.64
N SER A 166 -4.50 -0.20 14.50
CA SER A 166 -5.17 -1.49 14.31
C SER A 166 -4.22 -2.69 14.16
N GLU A 167 -2.94 -2.45 14.00
CA GLU A 167 -1.85 -3.44 14.04
C GLU A 167 -1.59 -4.00 15.45
N GLU A 168 -1.99 -3.28 16.48
CA GLU A 168 -1.97 -3.73 17.88
C GLU A 168 -3.25 -4.49 18.18
N PHE A 169 -3.25 -5.82 18.02
CA PHE A 169 -4.48 -6.64 18.05
C PHE A 169 -5.15 -6.75 19.44
N ASP A 170 -4.46 -6.43 20.50
CA ASP A 170 -4.94 -6.33 21.88
C ASP A 170 -5.02 -4.86 22.35
N GLY A 171 -4.78 -3.90 21.44
CA GLY A 171 -4.73 -2.48 21.72
C GLY A 171 -6.09 -1.89 22.12
N ARG A 172 -6.11 -1.13 23.21
CA ARG A 172 -7.33 -0.46 23.72
C ARG A 172 -7.87 0.59 22.72
N ASP A 173 -7.00 1.28 22.01
CA ASP A 173 -7.36 2.42 21.17
C ASP A 173 -8.27 2.02 20.01
N THR A 174 -7.97 0.92 19.34
CA THR A 174 -8.83 0.40 18.26
C THR A 174 -10.19 -0.05 18.77
N ALA A 175 -10.27 -0.71 19.94
CA ALA A 175 -11.53 -1.08 20.55
C ALA A 175 -12.39 0.16 20.87
N VAL A 176 -11.79 1.22 21.39
CA VAL A 176 -12.45 2.52 21.67
C VAL A 176 -12.93 3.17 20.36
N GLN A 177 -12.12 3.14 19.30
CA GLN A 177 -12.53 3.68 17.99
C GLN A 177 -13.72 2.91 17.39
N ILE A 178 -13.76 1.58 17.52
CA ILE A 178 -14.88 0.74 17.10
C ILE A 178 -16.15 1.11 17.87
N ALA A 179 -16.06 1.22 19.20
CA ALA A 179 -17.21 1.58 20.05
C ALA A 179 -17.75 2.96 19.70
N ARG A 180 -16.89 3.98 19.57
CA ARG A 180 -17.27 5.34 19.18
C ARG A 180 -17.95 5.38 17.80
N PHE A 181 -17.46 4.59 16.84
CA PHE A 181 -18.09 4.52 15.52
C PHE A 181 -19.48 3.90 15.60
N LYS A 182 -19.62 2.76 16.28
CA LYS A 182 -20.91 2.07 16.45
C LYS A 182 -21.94 2.99 17.14
N GLU A 183 -21.54 3.71 18.17
CA GLU A 183 -22.40 4.67 18.89
C GLU A 183 -22.82 5.84 17.96
N ALA A 184 -21.84 6.50 17.31
CA ALA A 184 -22.10 7.66 16.45
C ALA A 184 -22.98 7.33 15.25
N THR A 185 -22.96 6.10 14.77
CA THR A 185 -23.70 5.64 13.58
C THR A 185 -24.94 4.81 13.93
N SER A 186 -25.25 4.66 15.21
CA SER A 186 -26.43 3.90 15.67
C SER A 186 -27.74 4.49 15.10
N GLY A 187 -28.57 3.62 14.48
CA GLY A 187 -29.83 4.01 13.84
C GLY A 187 -29.69 4.79 12.53
N LEU A 188 -28.49 5.02 12.01
CA LEU A 188 -28.29 5.57 10.66
C LEU A 188 -28.35 4.45 9.62
N HIS A 189 -28.96 4.72 8.47
CA HIS A 189 -28.98 3.81 7.33
C HIS A 189 -27.68 3.94 6.54
N GLY A 190 -27.37 2.90 5.73
CA GLY A 190 -26.24 2.86 4.81
C GLY A 190 -25.13 1.92 5.24
N PRO A 191 -24.26 1.53 4.30
CA PRO A 191 -23.20 0.58 4.53
C PRO A 191 -22.08 1.15 5.40
N ARG A 192 -21.45 0.29 6.18
CA ARG A 192 -20.37 0.63 7.11
C ARG A 192 -19.03 0.06 6.65
N ALA A 193 -17.98 0.88 6.69
CA ALA A 193 -16.62 0.49 6.33
C ALA A 193 -15.63 0.96 7.42
N LEU A 194 -15.23 0.06 8.32
CA LEU A 194 -14.30 0.39 9.40
C LEU A 194 -12.90 -0.13 9.10
N SER A 195 -12.78 -1.44 8.78
CA SER A 195 -11.51 -2.15 8.68
C SER A 195 -10.58 -1.61 7.60
N ASN A 196 -9.32 -1.43 7.96
CA ASN A 196 -8.16 -1.42 7.06
C ASN A 196 -7.53 -2.83 7.03
N SER A 197 -6.37 -3.00 6.40
CA SER A 197 -5.67 -4.29 6.30
C SER A 197 -5.37 -4.92 7.66
N ALA A 198 -4.82 -4.17 8.61
CA ALA A 198 -4.51 -4.69 9.94
C ALA A 198 -5.78 -5.09 10.72
N ALA A 199 -6.85 -4.30 10.59
CA ALA A 199 -8.11 -4.63 11.25
C ALA A 199 -8.78 -5.88 10.66
N VAL A 200 -8.58 -6.19 9.37
CA VAL A 200 -9.03 -7.47 8.78
C VAL A 200 -8.36 -8.65 9.46
N LEU A 201 -7.08 -8.51 9.84
CA LEU A 201 -6.32 -9.57 10.52
C LEU A 201 -6.76 -9.80 11.97
N GLY A 202 -6.91 -8.72 12.75
CA GLY A 202 -7.02 -8.82 14.20
C GLY A 202 -8.34 -8.36 14.83
N TRP A 203 -9.25 -7.72 14.08
CA TRP A 203 -10.45 -7.07 14.63
C TRP A 203 -11.75 -7.52 13.95
N PRO A 204 -12.27 -8.72 14.26
CA PRO A 204 -13.52 -9.21 13.65
C PRO A 204 -14.70 -8.25 13.80
N ASP A 205 -14.79 -7.55 14.92
CA ASP A 205 -15.87 -6.59 15.24
C ASP A 205 -15.84 -5.31 14.38
N ALA A 206 -14.76 -5.10 13.63
CA ALA A 206 -14.58 -3.96 12.74
C ALA A 206 -14.96 -4.23 11.28
N ARG A 207 -15.45 -5.42 10.92
CA ARG A 207 -15.67 -5.79 9.51
C ARG A 207 -16.70 -4.90 8.82
N GLY A 208 -17.85 -4.67 9.44
CA GLY A 208 -18.95 -3.90 8.83
C GLY A 208 -19.49 -4.56 7.56
N ASP A 209 -20.01 -3.74 6.63
CA ASP A 209 -20.49 -4.21 5.32
C ASP A 209 -19.37 -4.24 4.26
N TRP A 210 -18.31 -3.45 4.50
CA TRP A 210 -17.16 -3.34 3.64
C TRP A 210 -15.86 -3.32 4.44
N VAL A 211 -14.86 -4.04 3.95
CA VAL A 211 -13.46 -3.93 4.39
C VAL A 211 -12.63 -3.24 3.32
N ARG A 212 -11.62 -2.47 3.72
CA ARG A 212 -10.73 -1.74 2.82
C ARG A 212 -9.32 -2.29 2.96
N THR A 213 -8.93 -3.12 2.01
CA THR A 213 -7.61 -3.73 2.02
C THR A 213 -6.64 -2.98 1.11
N GLY A 214 -5.51 -2.57 1.67
CA GLY A 214 -4.37 -2.02 0.94
C GLY A 214 -3.21 -3.00 1.04
N GLY A 215 -2.33 -2.86 2.03
CA GLY A 215 -1.10 -3.64 2.16
C GLY A 215 -1.26 -5.15 1.97
N LEU A 216 -2.31 -5.76 2.52
CA LEU A 216 -2.54 -7.19 2.37
C LEU A 216 -2.74 -7.65 0.91
N LEU A 217 -3.30 -6.79 0.04
CA LEU A 217 -3.39 -7.10 -1.40
C LEU A 217 -2.01 -7.35 -2.02
N TYR A 218 -1.02 -6.62 -1.54
CA TYR A 218 0.35 -6.67 -2.05
C TYR A 218 1.24 -7.62 -1.26
N GLY A 219 0.66 -8.36 -0.30
CA GLY A 219 1.41 -9.25 0.59
C GLY A 219 2.26 -8.51 1.62
N LEU A 220 1.91 -7.27 1.94
CA LEU A 220 2.63 -6.42 2.89
C LEU A 220 1.98 -6.44 4.27
N SER A 221 2.80 -6.58 5.31
CA SER A 221 2.38 -6.44 6.71
C SER A 221 2.80 -5.09 7.29
N VAL A 222 2.00 -4.59 8.23
CA VAL A 222 2.34 -3.46 9.10
C VAL A 222 2.43 -3.90 10.57
N VAL A 223 2.20 -5.18 10.84
CA VAL A 223 2.36 -5.76 12.18
C VAL A 223 3.84 -5.91 12.46
N GLU A 224 4.32 -5.28 13.52
CA GLU A 224 5.73 -5.29 13.89
C GLU A 224 6.27 -6.72 14.04
N GLY A 225 7.45 -6.99 13.50
CA GLY A 225 8.10 -8.28 13.53
C GLY A 225 7.42 -9.40 12.72
N ARG A 226 6.36 -9.09 11.94
CA ARG A 226 5.61 -10.04 11.13
C ARG A 226 5.61 -9.63 9.67
N SER A 227 5.84 -10.58 8.77
CA SER A 227 5.70 -10.41 7.33
C SER A 227 4.28 -10.73 6.84
N GLY A 228 3.96 -10.37 5.60
CA GLY A 228 2.71 -10.81 4.97
C GLY A 228 2.57 -12.33 4.92
N ALA A 229 3.69 -13.05 4.71
CA ALA A 229 3.73 -14.52 4.66
C ALA A 229 3.30 -15.17 5.98
N ASP A 230 3.59 -14.55 7.14
CA ASP A 230 3.14 -15.05 8.46
C ASP A 230 1.62 -15.08 8.61
N PHE A 231 0.92 -14.34 7.78
CA PHE A 231 -0.54 -14.33 7.68
C PHE A 231 -1.06 -15.07 6.44
N GLY A 232 -0.15 -15.74 5.69
CA GLY A 232 -0.46 -16.51 4.49
C GLY A 232 -0.71 -15.67 3.24
N PHE A 233 -0.25 -14.43 3.21
CA PHE A 233 -0.23 -13.59 2.01
C PHE A 233 1.07 -13.79 1.24
N ARG A 234 1.02 -13.58 -0.07
CA ARG A 234 2.16 -13.73 -0.98
C ARG A 234 2.69 -12.35 -1.38
N PRO A 235 4.01 -12.14 -1.45
CA PRO A 235 4.56 -10.89 -1.94
C PRO A 235 4.14 -10.67 -3.40
N ALA A 236 3.52 -9.53 -3.70
CA ALA A 236 3.09 -9.19 -5.05
C ALA A 236 4.20 -8.53 -5.87
N MET A 237 5.35 -8.17 -5.26
CA MET A 237 6.50 -7.59 -5.93
C MET A 237 7.79 -8.28 -5.49
N SER A 238 8.63 -8.66 -6.45
CA SER A 238 10.03 -8.98 -6.23
C SER A 238 10.92 -7.94 -6.89
N LEU A 239 11.87 -7.35 -6.13
CA LEU A 239 12.87 -6.44 -6.66
C LEU A 239 14.20 -7.15 -6.77
N THR A 240 14.75 -7.19 -7.97
CA THR A 240 16.00 -7.88 -8.27
C THR A 240 16.94 -7.03 -9.11
N THR A 241 18.24 -7.31 -9.01
CA THR A 241 19.29 -6.77 -9.86
C THR A 241 20.38 -7.81 -10.07
N ARG A 242 21.58 -7.38 -10.47
CA ARG A 242 22.74 -8.26 -10.69
C ARG A 242 24.01 -7.71 -10.06
N LEU A 243 24.92 -8.60 -9.68
CA LEU A 243 26.29 -8.22 -9.37
C LEU A 243 26.99 -7.71 -10.64
N VAL A 244 27.62 -6.54 -10.52
CA VAL A 244 28.38 -5.89 -11.63
C VAL A 244 29.89 -5.89 -11.41
N ALA A 245 30.33 -6.09 -10.17
CA ALA A 245 31.71 -6.24 -9.79
C ALA A 245 31.87 -7.09 -8.52
N ILE A 246 33.05 -7.69 -8.34
CA ILE A 246 33.49 -8.31 -7.09
C ILE A 246 34.89 -7.82 -6.81
N ASN A 247 35.11 -7.24 -5.65
CA ASN A 247 36.39 -6.74 -5.18
C ASN A 247 36.87 -7.61 -4.01
N HIS A 248 38.16 -7.95 -4.01
CA HIS A 248 38.80 -8.63 -2.89
C HIS A 248 39.52 -7.58 -2.05
N LEU A 249 39.10 -7.38 -0.84
CA LEU A 249 39.58 -6.36 0.08
C LEU A 249 40.31 -7.01 1.24
N ALA A 250 41.44 -6.40 1.65
CA ALA A 250 42.18 -6.84 2.82
C ALA A 250 41.49 -6.40 4.14
N LYS A 251 41.81 -7.10 5.22
CA LYS A 251 41.42 -6.71 6.58
C LYS A 251 41.80 -5.25 6.85
N GLY A 252 40.87 -4.49 7.37
CA GLY A 252 41.07 -3.08 7.73
C GLY A 252 40.76 -2.08 6.61
N GLU A 253 40.56 -2.54 5.36
CA GLU A 253 40.12 -1.67 4.28
C GLU A 253 38.67 -1.18 4.51
N ARG A 254 38.40 0.02 3.97
CA ARG A 254 37.12 0.71 4.20
C ARG A 254 36.25 0.67 2.94
N VAL A 255 34.94 0.46 3.13
CA VAL A 255 33.98 0.34 2.04
C VAL A 255 33.07 1.57 1.95
N GLY A 256 32.94 2.12 0.75
CA GLY A 256 31.95 3.12 0.36
C GLY A 256 32.20 4.52 0.94
N TYR A 257 31.18 5.39 0.83
CA TYR A 257 31.26 6.78 1.28
C TYR A 257 31.58 6.91 2.77
N ASN A 258 32.56 7.73 3.09
CA ASN A 258 33.09 7.95 4.44
C ASN A 258 33.71 6.69 5.09
N GLY A 259 33.84 5.58 4.35
CA GLY A 259 34.42 4.34 4.86
C GLY A 259 33.76 3.84 6.15
N THR A 260 32.44 3.88 6.21
CA THR A 260 31.68 3.56 7.44
C THR A 260 31.73 2.07 7.78
N TYR A 261 32.05 1.21 6.82
CA TYR A 261 32.29 -0.22 7.04
C TYR A 261 33.79 -0.50 6.92
N VAL A 262 34.34 -1.23 7.87
CA VAL A 262 35.74 -1.66 7.89
C VAL A 262 35.74 -3.19 7.74
N CYS A 263 36.50 -3.71 6.78
CA CYS A 263 36.62 -5.14 6.54
C CYS A 263 37.21 -5.83 7.79
N PRO A 264 36.48 -6.77 8.44
CA PRO A 264 36.96 -7.41 9.66
C PRO A 264 38.06 -8.44 9.40
N GLU A 265 38.18 -8.89 8.16
CA GLU A 265 39.12 -9.86 7.63
C GLU A 265 39.28 -9.66 6.12
N ASP A 266 40.19 -10.39 5.46
CA ASP A 266 40.22 -10.42 4.01
C ASP A 266 38.90 -10.99 3.47
N MET A 267 38.24 -10.26 2.58
CA MET A 267 36.89 -10.63 2.15
C MET A 267 36.56 -10.18 0.73
N ALA A 268 35.63 -10.91 0.10
CA ALA A 268 35.04 -10.50 -1.15
C ALA A 268 33.84 -9.56 -0.86
N VAL A 269 33.82 -8.43 -1.58
CA VAL A 269 32.74 -7.44 -1.56
C VAL A 269 32.12 -7.35 -2.95
N GLY A 270 30.84 -7.72 -3.05
CA GLY A 270 30.06 -7.60 -4.27
C GLY A 270 29.56 -6.18 -4.48
N VAL A 271 29.44 -5.76 -5.73
CA VAL A 271 28.80 -4.49 -6.12
C VAL A 271 27.56 -4.83 -6.93
N ALA A 272 26.38 -4.36 -6.49
CA ALA A 272 25.12 -4.60 -7.17
C ALA A 272 24.57 -3.31 -7.80
N ALA A 273 23.94 -3.44 -8.99
CA ALA A 273 23.50 -2.34 -9.83
C ALA A 273 22.13 -1.77 -9.40
N ILE A 274 22.03 -1.27 -8.18
CA ILE A 274 20.86 -0.55 -7.63
C ILE A 274 21.33 0.47 -6.60
N GLY A 275 20.62 1.59 -6.50
CA GLY A 275 20.87 2.59 -5.48
C GLY A 275 19.64 3.45 -5.21
N TYR A 276 19.82 4.56 -4.45
CA TYR A 276 18.68 5.40 -4.09
C TYR A 276 18.05 6.13 -5.29
N GLY A 277 18.77 6.28 -6.39
CA GLY A 277 18.21 6.78 -7.65
C GLY A 277 17.19 5.84 -8.30
N ASP A 278 17.18 4.56 -7.91
CA ASP A 278 16.20 3.56 -8.34
C ASP A 278 15.05 3.41 -7.35
N GLY A 279 15.17 4.00 -6.14
CA GLY A 279 14.21 3.89 -5.06
C GLY A 279 14.66 2.96 -3.92
N TYR A 280 15.89 2.38 -3.98
CA TYR A 280 16.40 1.62 -2.84
C TYR A 280 16.74 2.57 -1.67
N PRO A 281 16.35 2.26 -0.42
CA PRO A 281 16.40 3.24 0.67
C PRO A 281 17.84 3.68 0.98
N ARG A 282 18.09 5.00 0.92
CA ARG A 282 19.39 5.59 1.27
C ARG A 282 19.72 5.40 2.76
N SER A 283 18.69 5.22 3.58
CA SER A 283 18.78 5.00 5.03
C SER A 283 19.11 3.56 5.42
N ALA A 284 19.07 2.61 4.47
CA ALA A 284 19.48 1.24 4.74
C ALA A 284 20.89 1.18 5.31
N VAL A 285 21.03 0.50 6.45
CA VAL A 285 22.31 0.42 7.20
C VAL A 285 23.08 -0.85 6.83
N ALA A 286 24.37 -0.89 7.18
CA ALA A 286 25.16 -2.12 7.07
C ALA A 286 24.46 -3.24 7.86
N GLY A 287 24.41 -4.44 7.26
CA GLY A 287 23.65 -5.58 7.80
C GLY A 287 22.24 -5.72 7.21
N THR A 288 21.72 -4.72 6.48
CA THR A 288 20.43 -4.87 5.76
C THR A 288 20.46 -6.12 4.89
N PRO A 289 19.47 -7.03 5.01
CA PRO A 289 19.50 -8.30 4.29
C PRO A 289 19.31 -8.09 2.79
N VAL A 290 20.15 -8.78 2.04
CA VAL A 290 20.13 -8.92 0.57
C VAL A 290 20.49 -10.36 0.25
N HIS A 291 19.92 -10.94 -0.79
CA HIS A 291 20.32 -12.27 -1.22
C HIS A 291 21.08 -12.23 -2.56
N VAL A 292 22.14 -13.01 -2.64
CA VAL A 292 22.83 -13.35 -3.89
C VAL A 292 22.66 -14.85 -4.15
N ASN A 293 22.05 -15.20 -5.29
CA ASN A 293 21.69 -16.59 -5.62
C ASN A 293 20.91 -17.30 -4.48
N GLY A 294 20.00 -16.57 -3.79
CA GLY A 294 19.18 -17.10 -2.70
C GLY A 294 19.89 -17.22 -1.34
N ARG A 295 21.18 -16.86 -1.23
CA ARG A 295 21.94 -16.86 0.02
C ARG A 295 22.16 -15.44 0.52
N LEU A 296 22.19 -15.29 1.87
CA LEU A 296 22.36 -14.01 2.54
C LEU A 296 23.73 -13.38 2.18
N ALA A 297 23.68 -12.15 1.69
CA ALA A 297 24.83 -11.31 1.39
C ALA A 297 24.49 -9.87 1.84
N PRO A 298 24.64 -9.56 3.15
CA PRO A 298 24.14 -8.31 3.71
C PRO A 298 24.85 -7.08 3.11
N LEU A 299 24.12 -5.96 3.10
CA LEU A 299 24.66 -4.67 2.69
C LEU A 299 25.84 -4.28 3.59
N VAL A 300 26.90 -3.76 3.00
CA VAL A 300 28.04 -3.15 3.69
C VAL A 300 28.31 -1.73 3.18
N GLY A 301 28.76 -0.85 4.04
CA GLY A 301 28.94 0.56 3.71
C GLY A 301 27.63 1.31 3.51
N ARG A 302 27.63 2.35 2.70
CA ARG A 302 26.47 3.23 2.45
C ARG A 302 25.91 3.03 1.06
N VAL A 303 24.59 3.05 0.94
CA VAL A 303 23.90 3.05 -0.36
C VAL A 303 24.32 4.26 -1.19
N SER A 304 24.75 4.05 -2.42
CA SER A 304 25.10 5.09 -3.40
C SER A 304 23.90 5.41 -4.30
N MET A 305 24.04 6.38 -5.21
CA MET A 305 22.95 6.73 -6.13
C MET A 305 22.55 5.56 -7.03
N ASP A 306 23.54 4.79 -7.49
CA ASP A 306 23.40 3.78 -8.54
C ASP A 306 23.81 2.38 -8.11
N LEU A 307 24.52 2.24 -6.98
CA LEU A 307 25.18 1.00 -6.55
C LEU A 307 25.02 0.77 -5.05
N ILE A 308 25.01 -0.50 -4.67
CA ILE A 308 25.18 -0.96 -3.29
C ILE A 308 26.34 -1.96 -3.22
N THR A 309 26.93 -2.10 -2.04
CA THR A 309 28.00 -3.05 -1.75
C THR A 309 27.53 -4.13 -0.78
N LEU A 310 27.94 -5.37 -1.02
CA LEU A 310 27.45 -6.58 -0.35
C LEU A 310 28.59 -7.42 0.21
N ASP A 311 28.43 -7.96 1.40
CA ASP A 311 29.33 -8.92 2.00
C ASP A 311 29.13 -10.31 1.35
N LEU A 312 30.10 -10.79 0.61
CA LEU A 312 30.03 -12.09 -0.09
C LEU A 312 30.66 -13.25 0.67
N ARG A 313 31.10 -13.09 1.93
CA ARG A 313 31.74 -14.16 2.69
C ARG A 313 30.89 -15.43 2.80
N GLN A 314 29.57 -15.31 2.84
CA GLN A 314 28.64 -16.44 2.83
C GLN A 314 28.28 -16.93 1.41
N VAL A 315 28.80 -16.30 0.36
CA VAL A 315 28.55 -16.63 -1.03
C VAL A 315 29.87 -16.70 -1.82
N PRO A 316 30.82 -17.59 -1.44
CA PRO A 316 32.18 -17.62 -1.96
C PRO A 316 32.25 -17.96 -3.46
N ASP A 317 31.22 -18.58 -4.02
CA ASP A 317 31.07 -18.93 -5.44
C ASP A 317 30.35 -17.86 -6.26
N ALA A 318 30.05 -16.68 -5.67
CA ALA A 318 29.43 -15.57 -6.39
C ALA A 318 30.23 -15.10 -7.58
N ARG A 319 29.56 -14.73 -8.67
CA ARG A 319 30.16 -14.25 -9.93
C ARG A 319 29.47 -12.97 -10.39
N VAL A 320 30.19 -12.17 -11.14
CA VAL A 320 29.62 -11.04 -11.88
C VAL A 320 28.50 -11.55 -12.78
N GLY A 321 27.34 -10.90 -12.75
CA GLY A 321 26.13 -11.32 -13.44
C GLY A 321 25.13 -12.10 -12.57
N ASP A 322 25.51 -12.57 -11.40
CA ASP A 322 24.63 -13.30 -10.49
C ASP A 322 23.45 -12.45 -10.03
N ARG A 323 22.31 -13.13 -9.81
CA ARG A 323 21.07 -12.49 -9.38
C ARG A 323 21.18 -12.00 -7.92
N VAL A 324 20.82 -10.76 -7.73
CA VAL A 324 20.70 -10.11 -6.42
C VAL A 324 19.23 -9.85 -6.15
N THR A 325 18.69 -10.36 -5.04
CA THR A 325 17.31 -10.11 -4.60
C THR A 325 17.32 -9.12 -3.45
N LEU A 326 16.62 -8.00 -3.64
CA LEU A 326 16.51 -6.92 -2.65
C LEU A 326 15.30 -7.12 -1.72
N TRP A 327 14.20 -7.67 -2.27
CA TRP A 327 13.02 -8.18 -1.57
C TRP A 327 12.13 -9.01 -2.51
N GLY A 328 11.16 -9.72 -1.94
CA GLY A 328 10.21 -10.57 -2.64
C GLY A 328 10.16 -11.97 -2.04
N ASP A 329 10.03 -12.98 -2.88
CA ASP A 329 10.01 -14.36 -2.41
C ASP A 329 11.34 -14.74 -1.72
N GLY A 330 11.24 -15.31 -0.51
CA GLY A 330 12.38 -15.68 0.34
C GLY A 330 13.09 -14.51 1.05
N LEU A 331 12.73 -13.25 0.76
CA LEU A 331 13.25 -12.06 1.45
C LEU A 331 12.15 -11.04 1.65
N PRO A 332 11.45 -11.03 2.80
CA PRO A 332 10.36 -10.09 3.06
C PRO A 332 10.81 -8.63 2.97
N VAL A 333 10.04 -7.79 2.29
CA VAL A 333 10.31 -6.36 2.22
C VAL A 333 10.27 -5.69 3.59
N GLU A 334 9.51 -6.23 4.53
CA GLU A 334 9.43 -5.79 5.92
C GLU A 334 10.80 -5.86 6.62
N ALA A 335 11.62 -6.88 6.35
CA ALA A 335 12.96 -7.00 6.90
C ALA A 335 13.90 -5.88 6.40
N VAL A 336 13.78 -5.53 5.12
CA VAL A 336 14.53 -4.41 4.52
C VAL A 336 14.03 -3.08 5.07
N ALA A 337 12.70 -2.91 5.18
CA ALA A 337 12.08 -1.71 5.74
C ALA A 337 12.51 -1.46 7.19
N ALA A 338 12.48 -2.49 8.03
CA ALA A 338 12.93 -2.40 9.42
C ALA A 338 14.40 -1.95 9.52
N SER A 339 15.29 -2.52 8.67
CA SER A 339 16.71 -2.13 8.62
C SER A 339 16.92 -0.69 8.12
N ALA A 340 15.98 -0.16 7.34
CA ALA A 340 16.01 1.19 6.81
C ALA A 340 15.28 2.23 7.70
N GLY A 341 14.65 1.79 8.80
CA GLY A 341 13.88 2.65 9.70
C GLY A 341 12.59 3.18 9.08
N THR A 342 11.95 2.39 8.21
CA THR A 342 10.71 2.75 7.51
C THR A 342 9.73 1.56 7.45
N ILE A 343 8.66 1.70 6.68
CA ILE A 343 7.64 0.65 6.46
C ILE A 343 7.69 0.11 5.04
N SER A 344 7.19 -1.11 4.84
CA SER A 344 7.14 -1.79 3.54
C SER A 344 6.46 -0.96 2.45
N TYR A 345 5.43 -0.19 2.79
CA TYR A 345 4.69 0.68 1.86
C TYR A 345 5.56 1.80 1.27
N ASP A 346 6.44 2.39 2.09
CA ASP A 346 7.36 3.44 1.66
C ASP A 346 8.34 2.89 0.61
N LEU A 347 8.88 1.69 0.84
CA LEU A 347 9.81 1.05 -0.08
C LEU A 347 9.15 0.74 -1.44
N THR A 348 7.98 0.13 -1.44
CA THR A 348 7.31 -0.25 -2.70
C THR A 348 6.81 0.97 -3.48
N CYS A 349 6.27 2.00 -2.80
CA CYS A 349 5.86 3.26 -3.42
C CYS A 349 7.05 4.09 -3.92
N GLY A 350 8.24 3.91 -3.35
CA GLY A 350 9.44 4.68 -3.66
C GLY A 350 10.13 4.31 -4.96
N MET A 351 9.69 3.25 -5.65
CA MET A 351 10.32 2.80 -6.91
C MET A 351 10.25 3.86 -7.99
N THR A 352 11.40 4.17 -8.61
CA THR A 352 11.49 5.20 -9.65
C THR A 352 11.28 4.63 -11.06
N ARG A 353 11.11 5.51 -12.03
CA ARG A 353 10.99 5.15 -13.46
C ARG A 353 12.26 4.49 -14.05
N ARG A 354 13.33 4.43 -13.29
CA ARG A 354 14.59 3.78 -13.70
C ARG A 354 14.52 2.26 -13.60
N VAL A 355 13.60 1.73 -12.78
CA VAL A 355 13.35 0.30 -12.59
C VAL A 355 12.48 -0.21 -13.73
N LEU A 356 12.86 -1.36 -14.29
CA LEU A 356 12.04 -2.04 -15.28
C LEU A 356 10.95 -2.85 -14.57
N PHE A 357 9.68 -2.55 -14.84
CA PHE A 357 8.55 -3.33 -14.34
C PHE A 357 8.16 -4.42 -15.34
N VAL A 358 8.09 -5.64 -14.86
CA VAL A 358 7.61 -6.81 -15.63
C VAL A 358 6.48 -7.50 -14.89
N GLU A 359 5.62 -8.19 -15.61
CA GLU A 359 4.50 -8.94 -15.07
C GLU A 359 4.81 -10.44 -15.08
N ASP A 360 4.30 -11.14 -14.07
CA ASP A 360 4.37 -12.59 -13.93
C ASP A 360 2.99 -13.11 -13.51
N GLU A 361 2.49 -14.11 -14.19
CA GLU A 361 1.17 -14.72 -13.91
C GLU A 361 1.22 -15.76 -12.76
N ALA A 362 2.40 -16.10 -12.25
CA ALA A 362 2.59 -17.09 -11.17
C ALA A 362 1.95 -16.68 -9.83
#